data_62622d583af51248b0f931102adbfdca
#
_entry.id   62622d583af51248b0f931102adbfdca
#
_cell.length_a   1.000
_cell.length_b   1.000
_cell.length_c   1.000
_cell.angle_alpha   90.00
_cell.angle_beta   90.00
_cell.angle_gamma   90.00
#
_symmetry.space_group_name_H-M   'P 1'
#
loop_
_entity.id
_entity.type
_entity.pdbx_description
1 polymer ?
#
loop_
_entity_poly.entity_id
_entity_poly.type
_entity_poly.pdbx_seq_one_letter_code
_entity_poly.pdbx_strand_id
1 'polypeptide(L)'
;KYGKSTKRDSNNYIGAFGIGKFAPLSYGENFTCVSYHGGFKTSYNIFVDESDDTKIVRLVEPEPTNEPTGLSIEVAVAEGDINEFREIAQKFFKFFNDDEMPEFIGAESDFIKKDEKILESKNDEWFILQKEQNYYSRHSAQVLMGRVAYPLDSNAINVENFVKDASKKAIVSNILQMRGFYLRVPLGSVKLHHSREALEYSKFTQKKIISSLLVAVDEIQKIAKEKLADSDDLWDAKRNYAKIVNAMPYQMRNVFENSFEWKGIKIDSPDFSRDYKLQDDLIITESVKEEDSNARNGFKIRSHKTTRAICQDNFLFMIQDLESSHGNNLRVRTLMNEDESLQGVYIIHPKNQVADDSLDNEWNINLIDRKHIRFSSNVAKEKPQRSGVRKANGS
;
A
#
# COMPACT_ATOMS: atom_id res chain seq x y z
N LYS A 1 -2.65 13.67 -38.87
CA LYS A 1 -1.77 12.66 -39.46
C LYS A 1 -1.23 11.75 -38.35
N TYR A 2 -1.35 10.44 -38.57
CA TYR A 2 -0.81 9.41 -37.68
C TYR A 2 0.70 9.64 -37.44
N GLY A 3 1.14 9.54 -36.20
CA GLY A 3 2.55 9.66 -35.86
C GLY A 3 3.15 11.07 -35.92
N LYS A 4 2.40 12.16 -36.09
CA LYS A 4 2.93 13.53 -35.95
C LYS A 4 2.78 14.07 -34.54
N SER A 5 3.89 14.50 -33.94
CA SER A 5 3.95 15.16 -32.66
C SER A 5 4.91 16.34 -32.72
N THR A 6 4.57 17.44 -32.08
CA THR A 6 5.45 18.60 -31.87
C THR A 6 6.45 18.41 -30.74
N LYS A 7 6.37 17.27 -30.01
CA LYS A 7 7.15 16.97 -28.80
C LYS A 7 8.26 15.94 -29.02
N ARG A 8 8.64 15.65 -30.28
CA ARG A 8 9.63 14.59 -30.60
C ARG A 8 11.05 14.92 -30.16
N ASP A 9 11.41 16.20 -30.14
CA ASP A 9 12.78 16.66 -29.95
C ASP A 9 13.09 17.05 -28.49
N SER A 10 12.20 16.70 -27.55
CA SER A 10 12.37 17.00 -26.14
C SER A 10 12.11 15.78 -25.25
N ASN A 11 13.08 15.47 -24.38
CA ASN A 11 12.95 14.45 -23.32
C ASN A 11 12.10 14.92 -22.12
N ASN A 12 11.59 16.15 -22.16
CA ASN A 12 10.79 16.72 -21.07
C ASN A 12 9.33 16.26 -21.07
N TYR A 13 8.94 15.48 -22.07
CA TYR A 13 7.56 15.01 -22.23
C TYR A 13 7.51 13.49 -22.39
N ILE A 14 6.60 12.85 -21.65
CA ILE A 14 6.30 11.42 -21.83
C ILE A 14 5.62 11.17 -23.19
N GLY A 15 4.97 12.18 -23.82
CA GLY A 15 4.24 12.09 -25.08
C GLY A 15 5.02 12.62 -26.29
N ALA A 16 5.46 11.77 -27.26
CA ALA A 16 6.14 12.23 -28.47
C ALA A 16 5.67 11.58 -29.80
N PHE A 17 4.89 10.48 -29.77
CA PHE A 17 4.54 9.75 -31.01
C PHE A 17 3.25 10.24 -31.67
N GLY A 18 2.45 11.11 -31.00
CA GLY A 18 1.21 11.64 -31.56
C GLY A 18 0.11 10.60 -31.78
N ILE A 19 0.17 9.48 -31.04
CA ILE A 19 -0.82 8.39 -31.10
C ILE A 19 -1.87 8.46 -30.00
N GLY A 20 -1.58 9.13 -28.87
CA GLY A 20 -2.50 9.23 -27.72
C GLY A 20 -3.87 9.85 -28.06
N LYS A 21 -3.95 10.69 -29.08
CA LYS A 21 -5.20 11.24 -29.58
C LYS A 21 -6.18 10.19 -30.15
N PHE A 22 -5.71 8.98 -30.40
CA PHE A 22 -6.54 7.87 -30.89
C PHE A 22 -6.86 6.86 -29.77
N ALA A 23 -6.34 7.05 -28.56
CA ALA A 23 -6.60 6.14 -27.44
C ALA A 23 -8.11 5.91 -27.18
N PRO A 24 -9.01 6.91 -27.27
CA PRO A 24 -10.43 6.65 -27.13
C PRO A 24 -11.02 5.68 -28.14
N LEU A 25 -10.45 5.61 -29.36
CA LEU A 25 -10.90 4.70 -30.44
C LEU A 25 -10.44 3.24 -30.18
N SER A 26 -9.56 2.99 -29.22
CA SER A 26 -9.24 1.62 -28.81
C SER A 26 -10.27 1.01 -27.89
N TYR A 27 -11.13 1.84 -27.28
CA TYR A 27 -12.23 1.40 -26.43
C TYR A 27 -13.58 1.45 -27.16
N GLY A 28 -13.86 2.52 -27.89
CA GLY A 28 -15.13 2.71 -28.59
C GLY A 28 -14.93 3.11 -30.05
N GLU A 29 -15.96 2.97 -30.85
CA GLU A 29 -15.95 3.31 -32.29
C GLU A 29 -15.89 4.81 -32.55
N ASN A 30 -16.26 5.63 -31.57
CA ASN A 30 -16.24 7.09 -31.69
C ASN A 30 -16.07 7.75 -30.32
N PHE A 31 -15.69 9.02 -30.34
CA PHE A 31 -15.68 9.90 -29.15
C PHE A 31 -15.90 11.36 -29.57
N THR A 32 -16.33 12.17 -28.60
CA THR A 32 -16.50 13.62 -28.78
C THR A 32 -15.28 14.38 -28.25
N CYS A 33 -14.81 15.35 -29.03
CA CYS A 33 -13.79 16.29 -28.63
C CYS A 33 -14.34 17.71 -28.67
N VAL A 34 -14.31 18.40 -27.54
CA VAL A 34 -14.71 19.82 -27.45
C VAL A 34 -13.45 20.66 -27.30
N SER A 35 -13.25 21.59 -28.23
CA SER A 35 -12.12 22.51 -28.22
C SER A 35 -12.58 23.90 -27.76
N TYR A 36 -11.85 24.45 -26.78
CA TYR A 36 -11.99 25.82 -26.31
C TYR A 36 -10.74 26.59 -26.74
N HIS A 37 -10.85 27.41 -27.78
CA HIS A 37 -9.71 28.13 -28.31
C HIS A 37 -10.11 29.48 -28.92
N GLY A 38 -9.35 30.53 -28.61
CA GLY A 38 -9.57 31.87 -29.20
C GLY A 38 -10.91 32.48 -28.84
N GLY A 39 -11.52 32.14 -27.70
CA GLY A 39 -12.85 32.62 -27.28
C GLY A 39 -14.01 31.89 -27.94
N PHE A 40 -13.74 30.76 -28.58
CA PHE A 40 -14.75 29.92 -29.22
C PHE A 40 -14.72 28.49 -28.68
N LYS A 41 -15.92 27.91 -28.54
CA LYS A 41 -16.15 26.48 -28.29
C LYS A 41 -16.55 25.81 -29.59
N THR A 42 -15.90 24.69 -29.93
CA THR A 42 -16.24 23.92 -31.12
C THR A 42 -16.22 22.43 -30.77
N SER A 43 -17.28 21.70 -31.15
CA SER A 43 -17.42 20.28 -30.86
C SER A 43 -17.21 19.45 -32.14
N TYR A 44 -16.49 18.37 -31.97
CA TYR A 44 -16.13 17.43 -33.05
C TYR A 44 -16.49 16.01 -32.62
N ASN A 45 -17.00 15.19 -33.56
CA ASN A 45 -17.04 13.76 -33.42
C ASN A 45 -15.87 13.13 -34.20
N ILE A 46 -15.16 12.25 -33.53
CA ILE A 46 -14.05 11.51 -34.11
C ILE A 46 -14.44 10.03 -34.11
N PHE A 47 -14.38 9.38 -35.27
CA PHE A 47 -14.79 7.99 -35.44
C PHE A 47 -13.98 7.31 -36.53
N VAL A 48 -14.05 5.98 -36.57
CA VAL A 48 -13.48 5.14 -37.66
C VAL A 48 -14.63 4.82 -38.64
N ASP A 49 -14.42 5.09 -39.91
CA ASP A 49 -15.41 4.77 -40.95
C ASP A 49 -15.29 3.31 -41.46
N GLU A 50 -16.18 2.89 -42.32
CA GLU A 50 -16.21 1.54 -42.93
C GLU A 50 -14.92 1.15 -43.70
N SER A 51 -14.07 2.11 -44.01
CA SER A 51 -12.77 1.92 -44.68
C SER A 51 -11.60 1.87 -43.70
N ASP A 52 -11.85 1.74 -42.38
CA ASP A 52 -10.87 1.82 -41.30
C ASP A 52 -10.11 3.16 -41.21
N ASP A 53 -10.65 4.22 -41.85
CA ASP A 53 -10.08 5.54 -41.80
C ASP A 53 -10.66 6.36 -40.65
N THR A 54 -9.79 7.04 -39.88
CA THR A 54 -10.25 7.99 -38.84
C THR A 54 -10.78 9.28 -39.48
N LYS A 55 -12.03 9.58 -39.23
CA LYS A 55 -12.72 10.81 -39.66
C LYS A 55 -12.93 11.75 -38.50
N ILE A 56 -12.95 13.04 -38.78
CA ILE A 56 -13.27 14.12 -37.84
C ILE A 56 -14.38 14.97 -38.46
N VAL A 57 -15.53 14.99 -37.83
CA VAL A 57 -16.68 15.76 -38.26
C VAL A 57 -16.98 16.83 -37.19
N ARG A 58 -17.10 18.07 -37.63
CA ARG A 58 -17.54 19.14 -36.77
C ARG A 58 -19.06 19.02 -36.55
N LEU A 59 -19.46 18.94 -35.27
CA LEU A 59 -20.88 18.77 -34.90
C LEU A 59 -21.63 20.10 -34.88
N VAL A 60 -20.96 21.15 -34.38
CA VAL A 60 -21.59 22.46 -34.14
C VAL A 60 -20.65 23.55 -34.68
N GLU A 61 -21.21 24.62 -35.25
CA GLU A 61 -20.43 25.82 -35.60
C GLU A 61 -19.80 26.45 -34.35
N PRO A 62 -18.65 27.14 -34.48
CA PRO A 62 -17.98 27.76 -33.36
C PRO A 62 -18.88 28.71 -32.60
N GLU A 63 -19.10 28.49 -31.31
CA GLU A 63 -19.89 29.32 -30.40
C GLU A 63 -18.96 30.14 -29.51
N PRO A 64 -19.24 31.46 -29.30
CA PRO A 64 -18.49 32.28 -28.35
C PRO A 64 -18.54 31.68 -26.93
N THR A 65 -17.39 31.66 -26.22
CA THR A 65 -17.32 31.16 -24.85
C THR A 65 -16.31 31.95 -24.02
N ASN A 66 -16.55 32.01 -22.71
CA ASN A 66 -15.63 32.57 -21.72
C ASN A 66 -14.81 31.47 -21.01
N GLU A 67 -14.99 30.20 -21.37
CA GLU A 67 -14.22 29.10 -20.82
C GLU A 67 -12.72 29.22 -21.16
N PRO A 68 -11.83 28.81 -20.25
CA PRO A 68 -10.40 28.84 -20.50
C PRO A 68 -10.03 27.95 -21.69
N THR A 69 -8.95 28.29 -22.38
CA THR A 69 -8.42 27.49 -23.49
C THR A 69 -8.09 26.08 -23.02
N GLY A 70 -8.64 25.06 -23.72
CA GLY A 70 -8.47 23.67 -23.36
C GLY A 70 -9.14 22.70 -24.32
N LEU A 71 -9.10 21.43 -23.95
CA LEU A 71 -9.78 20.33 -24.64
C LEU A 71 -10.57 19.51 -23.63
N SER A 72 -11.82 19.15 -24.00
CA SER A 72 -12.60 18.11 -23.33
C SER A 72 -12.69 16.90 -24.24
N ILE A 73 -12.48 15.73 -23.71
CA ILE A 73 -12.63 14.44 -24.42
C ILE A 73 -13.72 13.66 -23.69
N GLU A 74 -14.76 13.31 -24.44
CA GLU A 74 -15.93 12.58 -23.92
C GLU A 74 -15.99 11.21 -24.57
N VAL A 75 -15.90 10.16 -23.77
CA VAL A 75 -15.96 8.75 -24.22
C VAL A 75 -17.16 8.11 -23.52
N ALA A 76 -18.04 7.49 -24.29
CA ALA A 76 -19.14 6.72 -23.73
C ALA A 76 -18.59 5.42 -23.16
N VAL A 77 -18.76 5.20 -21.85
CA VAL A 77 -18.32 4.01 -21.15
C VAL A 77 -19.53 3.11 -20.87
N ALA A 78 -19.42 1.81 -21.18
CA ALA A 78 -20.45 0.84 -20.86
C ALA A 78 -20.59 0.71 -19.32
N GLU A 79 -21.81 0.51 -18.83
CA GLU A 79 -22.07 0.43 -17.38
C GLU A 79 -21.24 -0.67 -16.69
N GLY A 80 -21.04 -1.81 -17.36
CA GLY A 80 -20.21 -2.91 -16.85
C GLY A 80 -18.74 -2.58 -16.70
N ASP A 81 -18.22 -1.59 -17.43
CA ASP A 81 -16.78 -1.25 -17.48
C ASP A 81 -16.41 -0.09 -16.54
N ILE A 82 -17.40 0.57 -15.94
CA ILE A 82 -17.17 1.74 -15.07
C ILE A 82 -16.20 1.41 -13.93
N ASN A 83 -16.34 0.24 -13.31
CA ASN A 83 -15.46 -0.17 -12.22
C ASN A 83 -14.02 -0.40 -12.70
N GLU A 84 -13.83 -0.96 -13.89
CA GLU A 84 -12.50 -1.14 -14.48
C GLU A 84 -11.82 0.21 -14.77
N PHE A 85 -12.55 1.18 -15.31
CA PHE A 85 -12.05 2.54 -15.50
C PHE A 85 -11.64 3.19 -14.17
N ARG A 86 -12.43 3.00 -13.11
CA ARG A 86 -12.11 3.51 -11.76
C ARG A 86 -10.84 2.88 -11.22
N GLU A 87 -10.68 1.56 -11.32
CA GLU A 87 -9.49 0.84 -10.87
C GLU A 87 -8.22 1.26 -11.64
N ILE A 88 -8.35 1.45 -12.96
CA ILE A 88 -7.24 1.92 -13.80
C ILE A 88 -6.85 3.34 -13.39
N ALA A 89 -7.82 4.24 -13.17
CA ALA A 89 -7.56 5.60 -12.72
C ALA A 89 -6.86 5.61 -11.35
N GLN A 90 -7.32 4.81 -10.39
CA GLN A 90 -6.68 4.68 -9.07
C GLN A 90 -5.22 4.23 -9.19
N LYS A 91 -4.92 3.24 -10.03
CA LYS A 91 -3.57 2.74 -10.27
C LYS A 91 -2.68 3.78 -10.98
N PHE A 92 -3.23 4.46 -11.98
CA PHE A 92 -2.49 5.43 -12.80
C PHE A 92 -2.13 6.69 -12.01
N PHE A 93 -3.08 7.25 -11.26
CA PHE A 93 -2.88 8.49 -10.51
C PHE A 93 -2.22 8.31 -9.14
N LYS A 94 -1.97 7.07 -8.71
CA LYS A 94 -1.39 6.73 -7.41
C LYS A 94 -0.13 7.51 -7.03
N PHE A 95 0.71 7.85 -8.02
CA PHE A 95 2.01 8.51 -7.82
C PHE A 95 2.03 9.99 -8.23
N PHE A 96 0.87 10.57 -8.49
CA PHE A 96 0.75 11.98 -8.75
C PHE A 96 0.85 12.78 -7.45
N ASN A 97 1.48 13.95 -7.50
CA ASN A 97 1.46 14.89 -6.38
C ASN A 97 0.07 15.53 -6.25
N ASP A 98 -0.24 16.08 -5.08
CA ASP A 98 -1.56 16.66 -4.82
C ASP A 98 -1.85 17.88 -5.72
N ASP A 99 -0.81 18.66 -6.06
CA ASP A 99 -0.88 19.81 -6.97
C ASP A 99 -1.02 19.45 -8.45
N GLU A 100 -0.78 18.19 -8.80
CA GLU A 100 -0.89 17.65 -10.18
C GLU A 100 -2.07 16.70 -10.32
N MET A 101 -2.77 16.41 -9.22
CA MET A 101 -3.89 15.49 -9.21
C MET A 101 -5.08 16.11 -9.95
N PRO A 102 -5.69 15.43 -10.93
CA PRO A 102 -6.91 15.91 -11.54
C PRO A 102 -8.07 15.87 -10.53
N GLU A 103 -9.06 16.70 -10.75
CA GLU A 103 -10.34 16.61 -10.04
C GLU A 103 -11.14 15.41 -10.55
N PHE A 104 -11.61 14.56 -9.62
CA PHE A 104 -12.45 13.40 -9.92
C PHE A 104 -13.91 13.72 -9.57
N ILE A 105 -14.70 14.15 -10.56
CA ILE A 105 -16.10 14.49 -10.35
C ILE A 105 -16.92 13.21 -10.14
N GLY A 106 -17.72 13.16 -9.06
CA GLY A 106 -18.53 12.00 -8.71
C GLY A 106 -17.77 10.84 -8.08
N ALA A 107 -16.50 11.05 -7.69
CA ALA A 107 -15.73 10.12 -6.87
C ALA A 107 -15.67 10.59 -5.41
N GLU A 108 -15.39 9.64 -4.50
CA GLU A 108 -15.19 9.94 -3.07
C GLU A 108 -13.88 10.73 -2.87
N SER A 109 -13.79 11.50 -1.77
CA SER A 109 -12.62 12.35 -1.49
C SER A 109 -11.30 11.57 -1.34
N ASP A 110 -11.36 10.28 -0.99
CA ASP A 110 -10.23 9.35 -0.85
C ASP A 110 -10.11 8.38 -2.04
N PHE A 111 -10.66 8.77 -3.20
CA PHE A 111 -10.67 7.92 -4.40
C PHE A 111 -9.29 7.40 -4.77
N ILE A 112 -8.23 8.23 -4.68
CA ILE A 112 -6.85 7.81 -4.89
C ILE A 112 -6.21 7.50 -3.54
N LYS A 113 -6.05 6.22 -3.24
CA LYS A 113 -5.37 5.76 -2.02
C LYS A 113 -3.86 5.76 -2.22
N LYS A 114 -3.15 6.46 -1.32
CA LYS A 114 -1.69 6.42 -1.25
C LYS A 114 -1.27 5.35 -0.24
N ASP A 115 -0.46 4.39 -0.67
CA ASP A 115 0.06 3.35 0.21
C ASP A 115 1.20 3.88 1.09
N GLU A 116 1.31 3.31 2.30
CA GLU A 116 2.40 3.61 3.22
C GLU A 116 3.74 3.12 2.64
N LYS A 117 4.74 3.99 2.64
CA LYS A 117 6.13 3.61 2.33
C LYS A 117 6.75 2.96 3.55
N ILE A 118 7.18 1.71 3.42
CA ILE A 118 7.86 0.98 4.49
C ILE A 118 9.32 1.40 4.60
N LEU A 119 10.01 1.43 3.47
CA LEU A 119 11.38 1.91 3.32
C LEU A 119 11.47 2.82 2.10
N GLU A 120 12.32 3.82 2.17
CA GLU A 120 12.62 4.69 1.05
C GLU A 120 14.07 5.22 1.11
N SER A 121 14.65 5.53 -0.04
CA SER A 121 15.94 6.20 -0.11
C SER A 121 15.84 7.66 0.33
N LYS A 122 16.93 8.21 0.88
CA LYS A 122 16.98 9.64 1.29
C LYS A 122 16.75 10.60 0.13
N ASN A 123 17.08 10.20 -1.10
CA ASN A 123 16.97 10.98 -2.31
C ASN A 123 15.74 10.65 -3.16
N ASP A 124 14.77 9.89 -2.61
CA ASP A 124 13.56 9.43 -3.32
C ASP A 124 13.88 8.65 -4.62
N GLU A 125 15.03 7.96 -4.66
CA GLU A 125 15.45 7.17 -5.83
C GLU A 125 14.78 5.79 -5.88
N TRP A 126 14.39 5.25 -4.73
CA TRP A 126 13.62 4.01 -4.60
C TRP A 126 12.79 4.02 -3.31
N PHE A 127 11.71 3.23 -3.30
CA PHE A 127 10.91 2.99 -2.11
C PHE A 127 10.20 1.65 -2.17
N ILE A 128 9.78 1.17 -1.00
CA ILE A 128 9.01 -0.05 -0.81
C ILE A 128 7.67 0.31 -0.18
N LEU A 129 6.58 -0.06 -0.83
CA LEU A 129 5.22 0.10 -0.31
C LEU A 129 4.77 -1.11 0.48
N GLN A 130 3.85 -0.89 1.41
CA GLN A 130 3.17 -1.98 2.11
C GLN A 130 2.45 -2.87 1.08
N LYS A 131 2.56 -4.19 1.27
CA LYS A 131 2.10 -5.20 0.32
C LYS A 131 0.60 -5.04 0.06
N GLU A 132 0.23 -4.69 -1.16
CA GLU A 132 -1.15 -4.88 -1.60
C GLU A 132 -1.52 -6.35 -1.42
N GLN A 133 -2.54 -6.64 -0.63
CA GLN A 133 -2.99 -8.00 -0.33
C GLN A 133 -3.60 -8.74 -1.53
N ASN A 134 -3.61 -8.16 -2.70
CA ASN A 134 -4.14 -8.79 -3.90
C ASN A 134 -3.20 -9.90 -4.41
N TYR A 135 -3.50 -11.11 -4.00
CA TYR A 135 -2.83 -12.38 -4.35
C TYR A 135 -2.73 -12.62 -5.87
N TYR A 136 -3.50 -11.90 -6.67
CA TYR A 136 -3.61 -12.06 -8.13
C TYR A 136 -2.79 -11.07 -8.95
N SER A 137 -2.14 -10.07 -8.36
CA SER A 137 -1.30 -9.17 -9.14
C SER A 137 0.02 -9.85 -9.49
N ARG A 138 0.25 -10.08 -10.78
CA ARG A 138 1.50 -10.62 -11.35
C ARG A 138 2.65 -9.59 -11.35
N HIS A 139 2.57 -8.53 -10.54
CA HIS A 139 3.51 -7.41 -10.62
C HIS A 139 4.80 -7.74 -9.88
N SER A 140 5.90 -7.69 -10.63
CA SER A 140 7.29 -7.58 -10.17
C SER A 140 7.58 -6.15 -9.68
N ALA A 141 8.85 -5.86 -9.37
CA ALA A 141 9.32 -4.49 -9.15
C ALA A 141 8.91 -3.56 -10.32
N GLN A 142 8.79 -2.28 -10.06
CA GLN A 142 8.38 -1.30 -11.06
C GLN A 142 9.39 -0.16 -11.18
N VAL A 143 9.52 0.36 -12.38
CA VAL A 143 10.22 1.63 -12.63
C VAL A 143 9.19 2.74 -12.65
N LEU A 144 9.38 3.75 -11.81
CA LEU A 144 8.58 4.97 -11.81
C LEU A 144 9.32 6.05 -12.57
N MET A 145 8.85 6.38 -13.77
CA MET A 145 9.41 7.46 -14.60
C MET A 145 8.44 8.63 -14.65
N GLY A 146 8.80 9.73 -14.02
CA GLY A 146 7.87 10.81 -13.71
C GLY A 146 6.78 10.34 -12.74
N ARG A 147 5.53 10.29 -13.18
CA ARG A 147 4.37 9.82 -12.40
C ARG A 147 3.86 8.44 -12.82
N VAL A 148 4.44 7.85 -13.86
CA VAL A 148 3.95 6.60 -14.46
C VAL A 148 4.82 5.45 -14.03
N ALA A 149 4.20 4.40 -13.50
CA ALA A 149 4.86 3.17 -13.09
C ALA A 149 4.83 2.14 -14.22
N TYR A 150 6.00 1.57 -14.53
CA TYR A 150 6.20 0.55 -15.54
C TYR A 150 6.67 -0.74 -14.88
N PRO A 151 5.96 -1.86 -15.06
CA PRO A 151 6.40 -3.14 -14.51
C PRO A 151 7.73 -3.58 -15.11
N LEU A 152 8.62 -4.11 -14.28
CA LEU A 152 9.88 -4.71 -14.71
C LEU A 152 9.65 -6.17 -15.11
N ASP A 153 10.07 -6.52 -16.31
CA ASP A 153 10.16 -7.92 -16.73
C ASP A 153 11.53 -8.47 -16.31
N SER A 154 11.56 -9.26 -15.23
CA SER A 154 12.77 -9.87 -14.72
C SER A 154 13.43 -10.83 -15.72
N ASN A 155 12.67 -11.40 -16.66
CA ASN A 155 13.20 -12.30 -17.68
C ASN A 155 13.93 -11.54 -18.80
N ALA A 156 13.54 -10.28 -19.05
CA ALA A 156 14.16 -9.43 -20.06
C ALA A 156 15.45 -8.76 -19.57
N ILE A 157 15.73 -8.79 -18.26
CA ILE A 157 16.91 -8.18 -17.64
C ILE A 157 17.95 -9.25 -17.36
N ASN A 158 19.07 -9.23 -18.10
CA ASN A 158 20.16 -10.16 -17.88
C ASN A 158 21.12 -9.63 -16.80
N VAL A 159 20.85 -9.95 -15.53
CA VAL A 159 21.64 -9.52 -14.36
C VAL A 159 23.08 -9.99 -14.45
N GLU A 160 23.33 -11.19 -15.01
CA GLU A 160 24.67 -11.81 -15.07
C GLU A 160 25.66 -11.00 -15.91
N ASN A 161 25.16 -10.31 -16.95
CA ASN A 161 26.03 -9.49 -17.79
C ASN A 161 26.55 -8.22 -17.10
N PHE A 162 25.94 -7.81 -15.99
CA PHE A 162 26.22 -6.54 -15.32
C PHE A 162 26.74 -6.70 -13.88
N VAL A 163 26.41 -7.81 -13.19
CA VAL A 163 26.75 -8.02 -11.79
C VAL A 163 27.61 -9.26 -11.67
N LYS A 164 28.87 -9.09 -11.22
CA LYS A 164 29.85 -10.18 -11.07
C LYS A 164 29.77 -10.85 -9.69
N ASP A 165 29.46 -10.06 -8.66
CA ASP A 165 29.33 -10.53 -7.29
C ASP A 165 28.08 -11.41 -7.15
N ALA A 166 28.26 -12.67 -6.71
CA ALA A 166 27.19 -13.65 -6.63
C ALA A 166 26.12 -13.28 -5.60
N SER A 167 26.52 -12.67 -4.47
CA SER A 167 25.59 -12.23 -3.43
C SER A 167 24.75 -11.07 -3.92
N LYS A 168 25.37 -10.02 -4.47
CA LYS A 168 24.64 -8.86 -5.04
C LYS A 168 23.76 -9.28 -6.21
N LYS A 169 24.18 -10.24 -7.06
CA LYS A 169 23.37 -10.79 -8.13
C LYS A 169 22.09 -11.43 -7.61
N ALA A 170 22.19 -12.27 -6.57
CA ALA A 170 21.04 -12.91 -5.96
C ALA A 170 20.06 -11.85 -5.39
N ILE A 171 20.57 -10.84 -4.70
CA ILE A 171 19.74 -9.77 -4.11
C ILE A 171 19.04 -8.95 -5.21
N VAL A 172 19.77 -8.53 -6.25
CA VAL A 172 19.19 -7.79 -7.39
C VAL A 172 18.10 -8.61 -8.09
N SER A 173 18.34 -9.91 -8.32
CA SER A 173 17.33 -10.80 -8.92
C SER A 173 16.08 -10.94 -8.04
N ASN A 174 16.24 -10.98 -6.72
CA ASN A 174 15.11 -11.01 -5.79
C ASN A 174 14.33 -9.68 -5.78
N ILE A 175 15.04 -8.53 -5.84
CA ILE A 175 14.37 -7.22 -5.92
C ILE A 175 13.58 -7.10 -7.22
N LEU A 176 14.09 -7.56 -8.35
CA LEU A 176 13.37 -7.53 -9.63
C LEU A 176 12.03 -8.28 -9.57
N GLN A 177 11.91 -9.30 -8.72
CA GLN A 177 10.69 -10.06 -8.49
C GLN A 177 9.87 -9.54 -7.31
N MET A 178 10.35 -8.49 -6.62
CA MET A 178 9.75 -7.99 -5.40
C MET A 178 8.53 -7.12 -5.71
N ARG A 179 7.38 -7.50 -5.18
CA ARG A 179 6.17 -6.67 -5.25
C ARG A 179 6.31 -5.47 -4.32
N GLY A 180 5.76 -4.34 -4.74
CA GLY A 180 5.79 -3.11 -3.96
C GLY A 180 7.13 -2.38 -3.96
N PHE A 181 8.13 -2.88 -4.70
CA PHE A 181 9.39 -2.16 -4.91
C PHE A 181 9.28 -1.24 -6.13
N TYR A 182 9.60 0.03 -5.93
CA TYR A 182 9.59 1.06 -6.97
C TYR A 182 10.95 1.72 -7.09
N LEU A 183 11.48 1.70 -8.31
CA LEU A 183 12.72 2.39 -8.67
C LEU A 183 12.36 3.67 -9.43
N ARG A 184 12.62 4.83 -8.85
CA ARG A 184 12.39 6.12 -9.50
C ARG A 184 13.54 6.46 -10.43
N VAL A 185 13.23 6.80 -11.67
CA VAL A 185 14.23 7.18 -12.67
C VAL A 185 13.84 8.49 -13.35
N PRO A 186 14.84 9.34 -13.70
CA PRO A 186 14.58 10.56 -14.46
C PRO A 186 13.93 10.28 -15.81
N LEU A 187 13.12 11.22 -16.31
CA LEU A 187 12.57 11.15 -17.67
C LEU A 187 13.69 10.98 -18.70
N GLY A 188 13.49 10.06 -19.63
CA GLY A 188 14.46 9.77 -20.71
C GLY A 188 15.67 8.92 -20.31
N SER A 189 15.81 8.54 -19.00
CA SER A 189 16.92 7.69 -18.56
C SER A 189 16.75 6.21 -18.86
N VAL A 190 15.55 5.80 -19.26
CA VAL A 190 15.22 4.48 -19.80
C VAL A 190 14.39 4.64 -21.07
N LYS A 191 14.46 3.65 -21.96
CA LYS A 191 13.68 3.68 -23.19
C LYS A 191 12.33 3.02 -22.99
N LEU A 192 11.30 3.62 -23.59
CA LEU A 192 9.96 3.06 -23.64
C LEU A 192 9.74 2.34 -24.96
N HIS A 193 8.95 1.27 -24.94
CA HIS A 193 8.39 0.66 -26.13
C HIS A 193 7.51 1.67 -26.89
N HIS A 194 7.26 1.44 -28.18
CA HIS A 194 6.45 2.35 -29.00
C HIS A 194 5.02 2.53 -28.46
N SER A 195 4.43 1.50 -27.85
CA SER A 195 3.12 1.60 -27.18
C SER A 195 3.14 2.47 -25.93
N ARG A 196 4.30 2.69 -25.30
CA ARG A 196 4.53 3.38 -24.02
C ARG A 196 3.90 2.71 -22.79
N GLU A 197 3.47 1.50 -22.93
CA GLU A 197 2.93 0.69 -21.83
C GLU A 197 4.00 -0.18 -21.17
N ALA A 198 5.17 -0.30 -21.79
CA ALA A 198 6.28 -1.11 -21.31
C ALA A 198 7.65 -0.44 -21.61
N LEU A 199 8.67 -0.94 -20.91
CA LEU A 199 10.06 -0.56 -21.16
C LEU A 199 10.65 -1.33 -22.33
N GLU A 200 11.51 -0.66 -23.13
CA GLU A 200 12.41 -1.31 -24.09
C GLU A 200 13.70 -1.71 -23.39
N TYR A 201 13.97 -3.02 -23.29
CA TYR A 201 15.13 -3.57 -22.56
C TYR A 201 16.43 -3.55 -23.39
N SER A 202 16.75 -2.39 -23.97
CA SER A 202 18.05 -2.17 -24.61
C SER A 202 19.18 -2.28 -23.57
N LYS A 203 20.43 -2.49 -24.02
CA LYS A 203 21.60 -2.52 -23.11
C LYS A 203 21.70 -1.25 -22.23
N PHE A 204 21.30 -0.09 -22.79
CA PHE A 204 21.27 1.18 -22.07
C PHE A 204 20.26 1.14 -20.92
N THR A 205 19.02 0.73 -21.17
CA THR A 205 17.95 0.61 -20.17
C THR A 205 18.32 -0.39 -19.08
N GLN A 206 18.79 -1.59 -19.45
CA GLN A 206 19.22 -2.62 -18.50
C GLN A 206 20.36 -2.12 -17.60
N LYS A 207 21.39 -1.47 -18.18
CA LYS A 207 22.51 -0.91 -17.40
C LYS A 207 22.02 0.12 -16.39
N LYS A 208 21.12 1.03 -16.79
CA LYS A 208 20.58 2.05 -15.88
C LYS A 208 19.80 1.41 -14.73
N ILE A 209 18.89 0.49 -15.04
CA ILE A 209 18.09 -0.20 -14.01
C ILE A 209 19.00 -0.93 -13.03
N ILE A 210 19.95 -1.76 -13.52
CA ILE A 210 20.81 -2.55 -12.65
C ILE A 210 21.73 -1.66 -11.81
N SER A 211 22.30 -0.58 -12.37
CA SER A 211 23.12 0.34 -11.58
C SER A 211 22.33 1.01 -10.44
N SER A 212 21.08 1.39 -10.69
CA SER A 212 20.22 1.98 -9.67
C SER A 212 19.78 0.93 -8.63
N LEU A 213 19.54 -0.32 -9.04
CA LEU A 213 19.23 -1.41 -8.10
C LEU A 213 20.42 -1.75 -7.20
N LEU A 214 21.66 -1.69 -7.71
CA LEU A 214 22.85 -1.91 -6.87
C LEU A 214 22.99 -0.85 -5.78
N VAL A 215 22.68 0.41 -6.08
CA VAL A 215 22.63 1.48 -5.07
C VAL A 215 21.55 1.16 -4.03
N ALA A 216 20.36 0.76 -4.48
CA ALA A 216 19.28 0.39 -3.57
C ALA A 216 19.65 -0.79 -2.65
N VAL A 217 20.35 -1.81 -3.18
CA VAL A 217 20.84 -2.96 -2.38
C VAL A 217 21.73 -2.52 -1.22
N ASP A 218 22.67 -1.62 -1.49
CA ASP A 218 23.61 -1.12 -0.48
C ASP A 218 22.89 -0.24 0.58
N GLU A 219 21.82 0.46 0.21
CA GLU A 219 21.06 1.35 1.09
C GLU A 219 19.97 0.64 1.91
N ILE A 220 19.26 -0.32 1.34
CA ILE A 220 18.10 -0.98 1.98
C ILE A 220 18.43 -1.48 3.39
N GLN A 221 19.54 -2.20 3.55
CA GLN A 221 19.91 -2.78 4.84
C GLN A 221 20.23 -1.70 5.88
N LYS A 222 20.90 -0.64 5.45
CA LYS A 222 21.24 0.48 6.33
C LYS A 222 19.98 1.22 6.79
N ILE A 223 19.10 1.58 5.85
CA ILE A 223 17.88 2.32 6.14
C ILE A 223 16.90 1.50 6.98
N ALA A 224 16.81 0.17 6.71
CA ALA A 224 15.98 -0.72 7.52
C ALA A 224 16.43 -0.76 8.98
N LYS A 225 17.75 -0.82 9.23
CA LYS A 225 18.31 -0.75 10.58
C LYS A 225 18.08 0.59 11.24
N GLU A 226 18.30 1.69 10.53
CA GLU A 226 18.03 3.06 11.03
C GLU A 226 16.55 3.19 11.44
N LYS A 227 15.62 2.79 10.55
CA LYS A 227 14.17 2.87 10.83
C LYS A 227 13.75 2.05 12.07
N LEU A 228 14.39 0.91 12.29
CA LEU A 228 14.09 0.10 13.46
C LEU A 228 14.65 0.74 14.73
N ALA A 229 15.88 1.24 14.68
CA ALA A 229 16.55 1.90 15.80
C ALA A 229 15.80 3.17 16.27
N ASP A 230 15.17 3.88 15.34
CA ASP A 230 14.40 5.10 15.59
C ASP A 230 12.96 4.83 16.11
N SER A 231 12.59 3.57 16.33
CA SER A 231 11.27 3.23 16.89
C SER A 231 11.11 3.78 18.30
N ASP A 232 9.91 4.26 18.62
CA ASP A 232 9.61 4.92 19.93
C ASP A 232 9.76 3.96 21.10
N ASP A 233 9.22 2.74 20.95
CA ASP A 233 9.19 1.70 21.95
C ASP A 233 9.42 0.30 21.35
N LEU A 234 9.45 -0.73 22.19
CA LEU A 234 9.68 -2.11 21.74
C LEU A 234 8.55 -2.67 20.88
N TRP A 235 7.29 -2.26 21.13
CA TRP A 235 6.15 -2.64 20.29
C TRP A 235 6.32 -2.09 18.89
N ASP A 236 6.62 -0.81 18.78
CA ASP A 236 6.84 -0.14 17.50
C ASP A 236 8.06 -0.73 16.75
N ALA A 237 9.13 -1.09 17.47
CA ALA A 237 10.29 -1.76 16.88
C ALA A 237 9.93 -3.12 16.27
N LYS A 238 9.18 -3.96 17.00
CA LYS A 238 8.70 -5.26 16.51
C LYS A 238 7.70 -5.12 15.34
N ARG A 239 6.81 -4.11 15.41
CA ARG A 239 5.88 -3.79 14.34
C ARG A 239 6.61 -3.33 13.07
N ASN A 240 7.58 -2.43 13.19
CA ASN A 240 8.42 -1.98 12.07
C ASN A 240 9.24 -3.14 11.48
N TYR A 241 9.78 -4.02 12.31
CA TYR A 241 10.40 -5.26 11.86
C TYR A 241 9.43 -6.12 11.03
N ALA A 242 8.19 -6.32 11.51
CA ALA A 242 7.17 -7.06 10.78
C ALA A 242 6.88 -6.44 9.40
N LYS A 243 6.70 -5.13 9.33
CA LYS A 243 6.45 -4.40 8.08
C LYS A 243 7.61 -4.58 7.10
N ILE A 244 8.85 -4.41 7.55
CA ILE A 244 10.06 -4.57 6.75
C ILE A 244 10.17 -6.01 6.22
N VAL A 245 10.10 -7.00 7.10
CA VAL A 245 10.28 -8.42 6.74
C VAL A 245 9.15 -8.94 5.85
N ASN A 246 7.90 -8.51 6.09
CA ASN A 246 6.76 -8.91 5.27
C ASN A 246 6.77 -8.26 3.87
N ALA A 247 7.37 -7.09 3.72
CA ALA A 247 7.57 -6.46 2.42
C ALA A 247 8.66 -7.15 1.58
N MET A 248 9.57 -7.88 2.22
CA MET A 248 10.69 -8.54 1.56
C MET A 248 10.32 -9.94 1.04
N PRO A 249 10.85 -10.35 -0.14
CA PRO A 249 10.81 -11.74 -0.56
C PRO A 249 11.47 -12.65 0.49
N TYR A 250 10.99 -13.89 0.59
CA TYR A 250 11.50 -14.85 1.58
C TYR A 250 13.03 -14.98 1.50
N GLN A 251 13.59 -15.03 0.30
CA GLN A 251 15.02 -15.16 0.06
C GLN A 251 15.85 -13.97 0.56
N MET A 252 15.24 -12.77 0.67
CA MET A 252 15.89 -11.59 1.22
C MET A 252 15.82 -11.53 2.75
N ARG A 253 14.88 -12.23 3.38
CA ARG A 253 14.73 -12.21 4.84
C ARG A 253 16.01 -12.71 5.53
N ASN A 254 16.65 -13.73 4.98
CA ASN A 254 17.91 -14.28 5.51
C ASN A 254 19.06 -13.26 5.49
N VAL A 255 19.05 -12.28 4.57
CA VAL A 255 20.05 -11.20 4.54
C VAL A 255 19.94 -10.30 5.78
N PHE A 256 18.76 -10.27 6.38
CA PHE A 256 18.46 -9.47 7.56
C PHE A 256 18.45 -10.27 8.86
N GLU A 257 18.54 -11.61 8.80
CA GLU A 257 18.61 -12.44 10.02
C GLU A 257 19.75 -11.98 10.93
N ASN A 258 19.45 -11.80 12.21
CA ASN A 258 20.38 -11.34 13.25
C ASN A 258 20.97 -9.93 13.02
N SER A 259 20.40 -9.12 12.12
CA SER A 259 20.94 -7.79 11.82
C SER A 259 20.22 -6.65 12.50
N PHE A 260 19.08 -6.92 13.16
CA PHE A 260 18.26 -5.88 13.75
C PHE A 260 18.40 -5.83 15.26
N GLU A 261 18.63 -4.62 15.77
CA GLU A 261 18.65 -4.32 17.20
C GLU A 261 17.89 -3.01 17.45
N TRP A 262 17.23 -2.94 18.61
CA TRP A 262 16.64 -1.73 19.13
C TRP A 262 17.09 -1.54 20.59
N LYS A 263 17.82 -0.46 20.86
CA LYS A 263 18.40 -0.16 22.19
C LYS A 263 19.12 -1.35 22.83
N GLY A 264 19.89 -2.11 22.04
CA GLY A 264 20.62 -3.28 22.50
C GLY A 264 19.82 -4.57 22.59
N ILE A 265 18.52 -4.52 22.30
CA ILE A 265 17.66 -5.70 22.27
C ILE A 265 17.60 -6.20 20.83
N LYS A 266 17.92 -7.49 20.64
CA LYS A 266 17.82 -8.16 19.34
C LYS A 266 16.34 -8.27 18.94
N ILE A 267 16.02 -7.85 17.72
CA ILE A 267 14.69 -7.97 17.13
C ILE A 267 14.77 -8.98 15.97
N ASP A 268 14.34 -10.21 16.22
CA ASP A 268 14.35 -11.32 15.27
C ASP A 268 12.94 -11.88 14.97
N SER A 269 11.93 -11.33 15.64
CA SER A 269 10.54 -11.75 15.55
C SER A 269 9.59 -10.54 15.67
N PRO A 270 8.47 -10.54 14.95
CA PRO A 270 7.43 -9.53 15.08
C PRO A 270 6.55 -9.72 16.31
N ASP A 271 6.75 -10.78 17.04
CA ASP A 271 5.87 -11.20 18.14
C ASP A 271 6.58 -11.32 19.48
N PHE A 272 5.77 -11.44 20.51
CA PHE A 272 6.14 -11.90 21.83
C PHE A 272 5.61 -13.32 21.99
N SER A 273 6.50 -14.29 22.02
CA SER A 273 6.17 -15.70 22.15
C SER A 273 6.39 -16.15 23.58
N ARG A 274 5.47 -16.94 24.13
CA ARG A 274 5.71 -17.60 25.41
C ARG A 274 6.71 -18.73 25.27
N ASP A 275 7.58 -18.91 26.26
CA ASP A 275 8.38 -20.14 26.38
C ASP A 275 7.42 -21.34 26.53
N TYR A 276 7.74 -22.47 25.88
CA TYR A 276 6.94 -23.68 26.00
C TYR A 276 6.86 -24.19 27.46
N LYS A 277 7.87 -23.89 28.27
CA LYS A 277 7.89 -24.23 29.72
C LYS A 277 6.79 -23.50 30.52
N LEU A 278 6.32 -22.35 30.02
CA LEU A 278 5.28 -21.54 30.64
C LEU A 278 3.88 -21.77 30.03
N GLN A 279 3.69 -22.87 29.27
CA GLN A 279 2.45 -23.10 28.52
C GLN A 279 1.16 -23.05 29.34
N ASP A 280 1.24 -23.45 30.62
CA ASP A 280 0.10 -23.48 31.54
C ASP A 280 0.06 -22.26 32.47
N ASP A 281 1.19 -21.56 32.63
CA ASP A 281 1.38 -20.45 33.55
C ASP A 281 1.28 -19.06 32.89
N LEU A 282 1.59 -18.95 31.58
CA LEU A 282 1.40 -17.74 30.80
C LEU A 282 0.38 -17.98 29.69
N ILE A 283 -0.85 -17.53 29.90
CA ILE A 283 -1.93 -17.68 28.92
C ILE A 283 -2.04 -16.42 28.08
N ILE A 284 -1.96 -16.58 26.76
CA ILE A 284 -2.22 -15.54 25.79
C ILE A 284 -3.55 -15.83 25.11
N THR A 285 -4.47 -14.86 25.13
CA THR A 285 -5.75 -14.93 24.41
C THR A 285 -5.84 -13.77 23.44
N GLU A 286 -5.96 -14.06 22.18
CA GLU A 286 -6.25 -13.06 21.15
C GLU A 286 -7.75 -12.83 21.04
N SER A 287 -8.16 -11.58 21.10
CA SER A 287 -9.55 -11.14 20.99
C SER A 287 -9.67 -10.15 19.84
N VAL A 288 -10.37 -10.51 18.78
CA VAL A 288 -10.46 -9.75 17.53
C VAL A 288 -11.88 -9.24 17.32
N LYS A 289 -11.99 -8.03 16.78
CA LYS A 289 -13.24 -7.41 16.37
C LYS A 289 -13.68 -8.03 15.05
N GLU A 290 -14.90 -8.57 15.00
CA GLU A 290 -15.55 -9.05 13.78
C GLU A 290 -16.80 -8.21 13.53
N GLU A 291 -16.95 -7.67 12.34
CA GLU A 291 -18.17 -6.94 11.96
C GLU A 291 -19.39 -7.85 12.06
N ASP A 292 -20.45 -7.35 12.68
CA ASP A 292 -21.72 -8.05 12.80
C ASP A 292 -22.85 -7.01 12.81
N SER A 293 -23.54 -6.87 11.69
CA SER A 293 -24.65 -5.92 11.54
C SER A 293 -25.83 -6.19 12.51
N ASN A 294 -25.93 -7.42 13.04
CA ASN A 294 -26.94 -7.78 14.02
C ASN A 294 -26.49 -7.51 15.46
N ALA A 295 -25.19 -7.24 15.66
CA ALA A 295 -24.69 -6.87 16.97
C ALA A 295 -25.03 -5.42 17.27
N ARG A 296 -25.34 -5.12 18.54
CA ARG A 296 -25.78 -3.80 19.01
C ARG A 296 -24.80 -2.67 18.68
N ASN A 297 -23.49 -2.96 18.70
CA ASN A 297 -22.42 -2.01 18.40
C ASN A 297 -21.76 -2.26 17.04
N GLY A 298 -22.45 -2.98 16.14
CA GLY A 298 -21.92 -3.28 14.80
C GLY A 298 -20.82 -4.35 14.77
N PHE A 299 -20.41 -4.90 15.93
CA PHE A 299 -19.36 -5.92 15.99
C PHE A 299 -19.57 -6.95 17.13
N LYS A 300 -18.97 -8.11 16.95
CA LYS A 300 -18.75 -9.11 18.00
C LYS A 300 -17.26 -9.32 18.24
N ILE A 301 -16.91 -9.91 19.38
CA ILE A 301 -15.56 -10.26 19.73
C ILE A 301 -15.40 -11.76 19.62
N ARG A 302 -14.42 -12.16 18.79
CA ARG A 302 -13.99 -13.56 18.72
C ARG A 302 -12.68 -13.69 19.48
N SER A 303 -12.63 -14.64 20.42
CA SER A 303 -11.46 -14.87 21.25
C SER A 303 -10.98 -16.31 21.13
N HIS A 304 -9.66 -16.50 21.05
CA HIS A 304 -9.02 -17.81 21.06
C HIS A 304 -7.67 -17.77 21.77
N LYS A 305 -7.23 -18.91 22.29
CA LYS A 305 -5.91 -19.03 22.88
C LYS A 305 -4.84 -19.09 21.79
N THR A 306 -3.72 -18.41 22.03
CA THR A 306 -2.57 -18.42 21.14
C THR A 306 -1.27 -18.63 21.93
N THR A 307 -0.18 -18.90 21.23
CA THR A 307 1.15 -19.04 21.84
C THR A 307 2.01 -17.79 21.68
N ARG A 308 1.53 -16.82 20.90
CA ARG A 308 2.28 -15.60 20.57
C ARG A 308 1.33 -14.42 20.40
N ALA A 309 1.84 -13.23 20.69
CA ALA A 309 1.16 -11.96 20.47
C ALA A 309 1.94 -11.15 19.44
N ILE A 310 1.36 -10.92 18.27
CA ILE A 310 2.01 -10.25 17.13
C ILE A 310 1.80 -8.74 17.25
N CYS A 311 2.89 -7.96 17.21
CA CYS A 311 2.81 -6.50 17.18
C CYS A 311 2.29 -6.02 15.82
N GLN A 312 1.10 -5.47 15.82
CA GLN A 312 0.42 -4.97 14.61
C GLN A 312 -0.21 -3.60 14.89
N ASP A 313 -0.54 -2.91 13.81
CA ASP A 313 -1.35 -1.69 13.92
C ASP A 313 -2.72 -2.04 14.51
N ASN A 314 -3.28 -1.11 15.29
CA ASN A 314 -4.61 -1.25 15.89
C ASN A 314 -4.79 -2.46 16.83
N PHE A 315 -3.69 -2.94 17.43
CA PHE A 315 -3.68 -3.94 18.49
C PHE A 315 -2.99 -3.41 19.74
N LEU A 316 -3.35 -3.97 20.89
CA LEU A 316 -2.67 -3.69 22.19
C LEU A 316 -2.67 -4.91 23.11
N PHE A 317 -1.88 -4.83 24.17
CA PHE A 317 -1.91 -5.77 25.30
C PHE A 317 -2.88 -5.34 26.39
N MET A 318 -3.62 -6.29 26.94
CA MET A 318 -4.29 -6.15 28.22
C MET A 318 -3.70 -7.17 29.20
N ILE A 319 -2.91 -6.71 30.15
CA ILE A 319 -2.33 -7.54 31.20
C ILE A 319 -3.39 -7.87 32.22
N GLN A 320 -3.61 -9.15 32.49
CA GLN A 320 -4.51 -9.63 33.52
C GLN A 320 -3.82 -9.57 34.88
N ASP A 321 -4.04 -8.50 35.60
CA ASP A 321 -3.52 -8.23 36.94
C ASP A 321 -4.56 -8.47 38.07
N LEU A 322 -5.76 -8.92 37.71
CA LEU A 322 -6.81 -9.31 38.64
C LEU A 322 -6.82 -10.83 38.81
N GLU A 323 -7.12 -11.31 40.04
CA GLU A 323 -7.23 -12.75 40.35
C GLU A 323 -8.23 -13.49 39.42
N SER A 324 -9.32 -12.81 39.06
CA SER A 324 -10.36 -13.39 38.20
C SER A 324 -10.34 -12.78 36.80
N SER A 325 -10.26 -13.65 35.81
CA SER A 325 -10.44 -13.30 34.37
C SER A 325 -11.91 -13.01 33.99
N HIS A 326 -12.84 -13.14 34.96
CA HIS A 326 -14.24 -12.89 34.69
C HIS A 326 -14.51 -11.44 34.26
N GLY A 327 -15.17 -11.28 33.11
CA GLY A 327 -15.46 -9.98 32.50
C GLY A 327 -14.39 -9.40 31.59
N ASN A 328 -13.34 -10.15 31.22
CA ASN A 328 -12.34 -9.70 30.26
C ASN A 328 -12.96 -9.35 28.89
N ASN A 329 -13.94 -10.12 28.42
CA ASN A 329 -14.63 -9.79 27.19
C ASN A 329 -15.41 -8.46 27.27
N LEU A 330 -15.90 -8.08 28.46
CA LEU A 330 -16.52 -6.76 28.65
C LEU A 330 -15.47 -5.65 28.62
N ARG A 331 -14.30 -5.87 29.23
CA ARG A 331 -13.18 -4.92 29.18
C ARG A 331 -12.66 -4.72 27.78
N VAL A 332 -12.44 -5.81 27.02
CA VAL A 332 -12.04 -5.74 25.62
C VAL A 332 -13.07 -4.95 24.80
N ARG A 333 -14.37 -5.17 25.05
CA ARG A 333 -15.44 -4.41 24.39
C ARG A 333 -15.38 -2.92 24.74
N THR A 334 -15.11 -2.59 25.99
CA THR A 334 -14.92 -1.20 26.40
C THR A 334 -13.77 -0.54 25.65
N LEU A 335 -12.60 -1.18 25.58
CA LEU A 335 -11.45 -0.68 24.84
C LEU A 335 -11.77 -0.46 23.36
N MET A 336 -12.46 -1.41 22.71
CA MET A 336 -12.85 -1.30 21.30
C MET A 336 -13.96 -0.27 21.02
N ASN A 337 -14.72 0.13 22.04
CA ASN A 337 -15.69 1.23 21.94
C ASN A 337 -15.03 2.59 22.18
N GLU A 338 -14.03 2.66 23.06
CA GLU A 338 -13.26 3.87 23.33
C GLU A 338 -12.34 4.25 22.15
N ASP A 339 -11.82 3.25 21.45
CA ASP A 339 -10.99 3.41 20.26
C ASP A 339 -11.57 2.59 19.09
N GLU A 340 -12.27 3.27 18.18
CA GLU A 340 -12.90 2.65 17.02
C GLU A 340 -11.88 2.02 16.06
N SER A 341 -10.64 2.53 16.05
CA SER A 341 -9.55 1.99 15.23
C SER A 341 -9.04 0.65 15.73
N LEU A 342 -9.26 0.32 17.03
CA LEU A 342 -8.75 -0.88 17.64
C LEU A 342 -9.43 -2.13 17.07
N GLN A 343 -8.63 -3.01 16.49
CA GLN A 343 -9.08 -4.25 15.84
C GLN A 343 -8.89 -5.49 16.72
N GLY A 344 -7.92 -5.44 17.64
CA GLY A 344 -7.65 -6.59 18.48
C GLY A 344 -6.95 -6.26 19.81
N VAL A 345 -7.11 -7.18 20.75
CA VAL A 345 -6.49 -7.12 22.08
C VAL A 345 -5.92 -8.49 22.41
N TYR A 346 -4.64 -8.52 22.75
CA TYR A 346 -4.03 -9.70 23.37
C TYR A 346 -4.19 -9.62 24.90
N ILE A 347 -4.96 -10.52 25.47
CA ILE A 347 -5.07 -10.65 26.92
C ILE A 347 -3.94 -11.55 27.40
N ILE A 348 -3.02 -10.98 28.16
CA ILE A 348 -1.85 -11.65 28.71
C ILE A 348 -2.12 -11.97 30.17
N HIS A 349 -2.17 -13.23 30.54
CA HIS A 349 -2.50 -13.68 31.88
C HIS A 349 -1.36 -14.52 32.48
N PRO A 350 -0.42 -13.91 33.23
CA PRO A 350 0.53 -14.64 34.08
C PRO A 350 -0.24 -15.20 35.28
N LYS A 351 -0.08 -16.50 35.55
CA LYS A 351 -0.77 -17.18 36.68
C LYS A 351 0.08 -17.32 37.92
N ASN A 352 1.36 -17.08 37.81
CA ASN A 352 2.31 -17.16 38.92
C ASN A 352 3.45 -16.15 38.73
N GLN A 353 4.28 -16.00 39.78
CA GLN A 353 5.39 -15.06 39.74
C GLN A 353 6.42 -15.35 38.65
N VAL A 354 6.67 -16.63 38.33
CA VAL A 354 7.63 -17.00 37.29
C VAL A 354 7.15 -16.52 35.90
N ALA A 355 5.85 -16.64 35.63
CA ALA A 355 5.25 -16.14 34.40
C ALA A 355 5.21 -14.60 34.35
N ASP A 356 5.03 -13.94 35.47
CA ASP A 356 5.08 -12.49 35.60
C ASP A 356 6.50 -11.97 35.40
N ASP A 357 7.49 -12.59 36.05
CA ASP A 357 8.92 -12.27 35.86
C ASP A 357 9.38 -12.45 34.42
N SER A 358 8.80 -13.40 33.67
CA SER A 358 9.08 -13.60 32.24
C SER A 358 8.62 -12.42 31.38
N LEU A 359 7.54 -11.74 31.75
CA LEU A 359 7.10 -10.53 31.04
C LEU A 359 8.13 -9.41 31.16
N ASP A 360 8.76 -9.27 32.32
CA ASP A 360 9.79 -8.25 32.54
C ASP A 360 11.14 -8.62 31.95
N ASN A 361 11.58 -9.89 32.10
CA ASN A 361 12.93 -10.32 31.76
C ASN A 361 13.08 -10.79 30.31
N GLU A 362 12.05 -11.46 29.73
CA GLU A 362 12.11 -12.02 28.39
C GLU A 362 11.36 -11.11 27.39
N TRP A 363 10.18 -10.61 27.76
CA TRP A 363 9.41 -9.74 26.89
C TRP A 363 9.80 -8.27 27.01
N ASN A 364 10.52 -7.88 28.08
CA ASN A 364 10.90 -6.50 28.34
C ASN A 364 9.68 -5.55 28.29
N ILE A 365 8.58 -5.96 28.92
CA ILE A 365 7.28 -5.29 28.80
C ILE A 365 7.32 -3.83 29.30
N ASN A 366 8.26 -3.51 30.20
CA ASN A 366 8.54 -2.17 30.69
C ASN A 366 9.09 -1.21 29.64
N LEU A 367 9.52 -1.72 28.49
CA LEU A 367 9.98 -0.95 27.33
C LEU A 367 8.90 -0.74 26.26
N ILE A 368 7.67 -1.16 26.54
CA ILE A 368 6.50 -0.92 25.71
C ILE A 368 5.74 0.28 26.26
N ASP A 369 5.41 1.24 25.39
CA ASP A 369 4.65 2.43 25.78
C ASP A 369 3.25 2.07 26.31
N ARG A 370 2.78 2.85 27.28
CA ARG A 370 1.45 2.69 27.87
C ARG A 370 0.30 2.82 26.86
N LYS A 371 0.53 3.42 25.71
CA LYS A 371 -0.46 3.44 24.62
C LYS A 371 -0.78 2.04 24.10
N HIS A 372 0.19 1.11 24.17
CA HIS A 372 0.05 -0.28 23.72
C HIS A 372 -0.25 -1.28 24.84
N ILE A 373 -0.26 -0.83 26.11
CA ILE A 373 -0.55 -1.69 27.27
C ILE A 373 -1.70 -1.12 28.10
N ARG A 374 -2.58 -2.00 28.54
CA ARG A 374 -3.59 -1.73 29.56
C ARG A 374 -3.52 -2.80 30.63
N PHE A 375 -3.83 -2.45 31.87
CA PHE A 375 -4.03 -3.41 32.94
C PHE A 375 -5.53 -3.65 33.16
N SER A 376 -5.92 -4.91 33.38
CA SER A 376 -7.32 -5.27 33.49
C SER A 376 -8.03 -4.57 34.65
N SER A 377 -7.30 -4.23 35.72
CA SER A 377 -7.79 -3.41 36.86
C SER A 377 -8.20 -2.00 36.45
N ASN A 378 -7.54 -1.43 35.42
CA ASN A 378 -7.75 -0.06 34.94
C ASN A 378 -8.81 0.05 33.85
N VAL A 379 -9.33 -1.07 33.33
CA VAL A 379 -10.34 -1.09 32.29
C VAL A 379 -11.72 -1.39 32.83
N ALA A 380 -12.67 -0.51 32.60
CA ALA A 380 -14.04 -0.66 33.08
C ALA A 380 -14.75 -1.88 32.46
N LYS A 381 -15.66 -2.49 33.24
CA LYS A 381 -16.57 -3.55 32.74
C LYS A 381 -17.90 -2.91 32.33
N GLU A 382 -17.95 -2.23 31.22
CA GLU A 382 -19.19 -1.63 30.77
C GLU A 382 -20.15 -2.69 30.23
N LYS A 383 -21.24 -2.88 30.93
CA LYS A 383 -22.35 -3.68 30.42
C LYS A 383 -23.06 -2.86 29.34
N PRO A 384 -23.39 -3.46 28.18
CA PRO A 384 -24.17 -2.79 27.15
C PRO A 384 -25.48 -2.29 27.78
N GLN A 385 -25.74 -0.98 27.74
CA GLN A 385 -26.99 -0.40 28.21
C GLN A 385 -28.16 -1.06 27.49
N ARG A 386 -29.10 -1.64 28.22
CA ARG A 386 -30.34 -2.16 27.64
C ARG A 386 -31.14 -0.97 27.11
N SER A 387 -31.35 -0.85 25.79
CA SER A 387 -32.31 0.10 25.23
C SER A 387 -33.70 -0.30 25.74
N GLY A 388 -34.26 0.51 26.63
CA GLY A 388 -35.59 0.31 27.17
C GLY A 388 -36.72 0.68 26.19
N VAL A 389 -36.73 0.07 25.01
CA VAL A 389 -37.93 0.07 24.15
C VAL A 389 -38.64 -1.26 24.35
N ARG A 390 -39.45 -1.36 25.39
CA ARG A 390 -40.56 -2.33 25.39
C ARG A 390 -41.50 -1.92 24.25
N LYS A 391 -41.55 -2.73 23.19
CA LYS A 391 -42.70 -2.69 22.29
C LYS A 391 -43.91 -2.95 23.16
N ALA A 392 -44.78 -1.95 23.32
CA ALA A 392 -46.12 -2.13 23.86
C ALA A 392 -46.84 -3.03 22.85
N ASN A 393 -47.12 -4.26 23.23
CA ASN A 393 -48.07 -5.09 22.52
C ASN A 393 -49.43 -4.42 22.71
N GLY A 394 -49.91 -3.78 21.63
CA GLY A 394 -51.29 -3.31 21.54
C GLY A 394 -52.19 -4.52 21.40
N SER A 395 -53.10 -4.59 22.28
CA SER A 395 -54.34 -5.41 22.24
C SER A 395 -55.21 -5.03 21.06
#